data_d35095874e3968148895689857705ef4
#
_entry.id   d35095874e3968148895689857705ef4
#
_cell.length_a   1.000
_cell.length_b   1.000
_cell.length_c   1.000
_cell.angle_alpha   90.00
_cell.angle_beta   90.00
_cell.angle_gamma   90.00
#
_symmetry.space_group_name_H-M   'P 1'
#
loop_
_entity.id
_entity.type
_entity.pdbx_description
1 polymer ?
#
loop_
_entity_poly.entity_id
_entity_poly.type
_entity_poly.pdbx_seq_one_letter_code
_entity_poly.pdbx_strand_id
1 'polypeptide(L)'
;MPQEQVFYFFIVLAVVIAIVFVAVGWSTRQAREVHSGPAYKLRKFFFVGLSVVFLGLLAVTLPRTPYSAEIASPDRIVHVVGKQFAFALSESPISTEKEWEEGTYAAPVEVPAGTSVEFRVTSLDVNHSFGLYSPGHHLIAQTQAMPGYVNRLRVRLDEPGRYTVLCLEMCGMDHHKMRAVMDVK
;
A
#
# COMPACT_ATOMS: atom_id res chain seq x y z
N MET A 1 12.29 5.10 4.31
CA MET A 1 12.83 6.43 4.70
C MET A 1 12.43 6.70 6.15
N PRO A 2 13.32 7.24 7.02
CA PRO A 2 12.95 7.64 8.38
C PRO A 2 11.83 8.69 8.32
N GLN A 3 10.90 8.66 9.27
CA GLN A 3 9.76 9.59 9.33
C GLN A 3 10.18 11.06 9.31
N GLU A 4 11.31 11.38 9.93
CA GLU A 4 11.89 12.75 9.93
C GLU A 4 12.19 13.25 8.52
N GLN A 5 12.77 12.42 7.64
CA GLN A 5 13.07 12.82 6.26
C GLN A 5 11.79 13.10 5.47
N VAL A 6 10.74 12.29 5.66
CA VAL A 6 9.44 12.50 5.03
C VAL A 6 8.81 13.82 5.52
N PHE A 7 8.93 14.12 6.83
CA PHE A 7 8.43 15.36 7.40
C PHE A 7 9.14 16.60 6.84
N TYR A 8 10.47 16.59 6.75
CA TYR A 8 11.22 17.70 6.14
C TYR A 8 10.86 17.89 4.66
N PHE A 9 10.72 16.78 3.91
CA PHE A 9 10.30 16.85 2.52
C PHE A 9 8.90 17.46 2.38
N PHE A 10 7.96 17.05 3.25
CA PHE A 10 6.61 17.64 3.31
C PHE A 10 6.66 19.15 3.57
N ILE A 11 7.44 19.60 4.57
CA ILE A 11 7.56 21.03 4.88
C ILE A 11 8.12 21.82 3.70
N VAL A 12 9.19 21.33 3.06
CA VAL A 12 9.77 21.99 1.89
C VAL A 12 8.75 22.12 0.78
N LEU A 13 8.01 21.05 0.47
CA LEU A 13 6.99 21.05 -0.56
C LEU A 13 5.84 22.00 -0.22
N ALA A 14 5.37 22.01 1.02
CA ALA A 14 4.31 22.91 1.50
C ALA A 14 4.72 24.39 1.39
N VAL A 15 5.96 24.71 1.74
CA VAL A 15 6.51 26.07 1.61
C VAL A 15 6.59 26.49 0.14
N VAL A 16 7.07 25.64 -0.76
CA VAL A 16 7.12 25.92 -2.20
C VAL A 16 5.72 26.18 -2.75
N ILE A 17 4.75 25.35 -2.40
CA ILE A 17 3.35 25.51 -2.81
C ILE A 17 2.81 26.85 -2.28
N ALA A 18 3.02 27.18 -1.01
CA ALA A 18 2.58 28.43 -0.40
C ALA A 18 3.19 29.65 -1.12
N ILE A 19 4.48 29.62 -1.44
CA ILE A 19 5.15 30.69 -2.20
C ILE A 19 4.51 30.88 -3.57
N VAL A 20 4.22 29.80 -4.29
CA VAL A 20 3.55 29.86 -5.62
C VAL A 20 2.18 30.51 -5.47
N PHE A 21 1.35 30.10 -4.51
CA PHE A 21 0.03 30.69 -4.28
C PHE A 21 0.11 32.16 -3.91
N VAL A 22 1.04 32.57 -3.06
CA VAL A 22 1.27 33.97 -2.69
C VAL A 22 1.70 34.78 -3.91
N ALA A 23 2.63 34.27 -4.72
CA ALA A 23 3.08 34.93 -5.95
C ALA A 23 1.95 35.10 -6.97
N VAL A 24 1.12 34.07 -7.19
CA VAL A 24 -0.07 34.14 -8.05
C VAL A 24 -1.06 35.15 -7.49
N GLY A 25 -1.39 35.08 -6.20
CA GLY A 25 -2.30 36.02 -5.54
C GLY A 25 -1.82 37.47 -5.63
N TRP A 26 -0.51 37.69 -5.56
CA TRP A 26 0.07 39.04 -5.74
C TRP A 26 0.00 39.49 -7.19
N SER A 27 0.34 38.59 -8.14
CA SER A 27 0.31 38.92 -9.58
C SER A 27 -1.09 39.24 -10.08
N THR A 28 -2.15 38.72 -9.46
CA THR A 28 -3.55 38.94 -9.84
C THR A 28 -4.16 40.22 -9.26
N ARG A 29 -3.46 40.90 -8.33
CA ARG A 29 -3.95 42.17 -7.74
C ARG A 29 -3.95 43.35 -8.73
N GLN A 30 -3.18 43.27 -9.79
CA GLN A 30 -3.16 44.29 -10.85
C GLN A 30 -3.80 43.71 -12.11
N ALA A 31 -4.93 44.25 -12.49
CA ALA A 31 -5.57 43.91 -13.76
C ALA A 31 -4.62 44.29 -14.91
N ARG A 32 -4.13 43.29 -15.63
CA ARG A 32 -3.25 43.48 -16.78
C ARG A 32 -3.90 42.85 -18.00
N GLU A 33 -3.99 43.60 -19.10
CA GLU A 33 -4.39 42.99 -20.36
C GLU A 33 -3.36 42.00 -20.83
N VAL A 34 -3.76 40.72 -20.93
CA VAL A 34 -2.91 39.64 -21.41
C VAL A 34 -3.18 39.41 -22.88
N HIS A 35 -2.19 39.64 -23.72
CA HIS A 35 -2.23 39.26 -25.13
C HIS A 35 -2.24 37.75 -25.27
N SER A 36 -3.27 37.21 -25.93
CA SER A 36 -3.54 35.78 -26.04
C SER A 36 -2.40 34.99 -26.72
N GLY A 37 -1.73 35.57 -27.72
CA GLY A 37 -0.69 34.88 -28.50
C GLY A 37 0.52 34.37 -27.69
N PRO A 38 1.21 35.26 -26.91
CA PRO A 38 2.29 34.84 -26.04
C PRO A 38 1.84 33.88 -24.95
N ALA A 39 0.65 34.08 -24.39
CA ALA A 39 0.09 33.21 -23.37
C ALA A 39 -0.13 31.76 -23.88
N TYR A 40 -0.63 31.61 -25.11
CA TYR A 40 -0.79 30.30 -25.75
C TYR A 40 0.55 29.59 -26.01
N LYS A 41 1.57 30.35 -26.47
CA LYS A 41 2.91 29.79 -26.69
C LYS A 41 3.53 29.28 -25.37
N LEU A 42 3.45 30.09 -24.31
CA LEU A 42 3.97 29.72 -22.99
C LEU A 42 3.24 28.50 -22.43
N ARG A 43 1.90 28.46 -22.52
CA ARG A 43 1.07 27.34 -22.11
C ARG A 43 1.43 26.06 -22.85
N LYS A 44 1.60 26.11 -24.17
CA LYS A 44 2.00 24.96 -24.98
C LYS A 44 3.38 24.45 -24.57
N PHE A 45 4.37 25.35 -24.41
CA PHE A 45 5.71 25.00 -23.97
C PHE A 45 5.73 24.35 -22.58
N PHE A 46 4.98 24.95 -21.64
CA PHE A 46 4.83 24.42 -20.29
C PHE A 46 4.17 23.03 -20.31
N PHE A 47 3.10 22.85 -21.08
CA PHE A 47 2.42 21.56 -21.19
C PHE A 47 3.33 20.48 -21.76
N VAL A 48 4.04 20.76 -22.85
CA VAL A 48 4.97 19.81 -23.46
C VAL A 48 6.13 19.49 -22.52
N GLY A 49 6.72 20.51 -21.90
CA GLY A 49 7.80 20.33 -20.93
C GLY A 49 7.37 19.45 -19.74
N LEU A 50 6.23 19.75 -19.15
CA LEU A 50 5.68 18.97 -18.04
C LEU A 50 5.37 17.52 -18.45
N SER A 51 4.81 17.33 -19.65
CA SER A 51 4.53 16.00 -20.20
C SER A 51 5.81 15.18 -20.39
N VAL A 52 6.86 15.79 -20.93
CA VAL A 52 8.15 15.12 -21.12
C VAL A 52 8.77 14.72 -19.76
N VAL A 53 8.74 15.63 -18.78
CA VAL A 53 9.24 15.34 -17.43
C VAL A 53 8.45 14.21 -16.78
N PHE A 54 7.11 14.25 -16.87
CA PHE A 54 6.25 13.24 -16.25
C PHE A 54 6.40 11.86 -16.92
N LEU A 55 6.41 11.82 -18.25
CA LEU A 55 6.63 10.57 -19.00
C LEU A 55 8.04 10.01 -18.77
N GLY A 56 9.05 10.88 -18.71
CA GLY A 56 10.42 10.48 -18.37
C GLY A 56 10.50 9.89 -16.96
N LEU A 57 9.83 10.53 -15.99
CA LEU A 57 9.75 10.02 -14.62
C LEU A 57 9.07 8.63 -14.57
N LEU A 58 7.93 8.48 -15.25
CA LEU A 58 7.25 7.19 -15.36
C LEU A 58 8.12 6.12 -16.02
N ALA A 59 8.78 6.43 -17.12
CA ALA A 59 9.66 5.48 -17.83
C ALA A 59 10.83 5.00 -16.94
N VAL A 60 11.30 5.84 -16.02
CA VAL A 60 12.39 5.50 -15.08
C VAL A 60 11.86 4.75 -13.86
N THR A 61 10.68 5.12 -13.34
CA THR A 61 10.16 4.57 -12.08
C THR A 61 9.37 3.28 -12.26
N LEU A 62 8.54 3.16 -13.31
CA LEU A 62 7.73 1.96 -13.55
C LEU A 62 8.53 0.65 -13.59
N PRO A 63 9.69 0.57 -14.31
CA PRO A 63 10.49 -0.65 -14.31
C PRO A 63 11.12 -1.00 -12.96
N ARG A 64 11.16 -0.02 -12.02
CA ARG A 64 11.72 -0.21 -10.68
C ARG A 64 10.66 -0.47 -9.62
N THR A 65 9.38 -0.47 -10.01
CA THR A 65 8.28 -0.77 -9.10
C THR A 65 8.28 -2.26 -8.77
N PRO A 66 8.32 -2.66 -7.49
CA PRO A 66 8.36 -4.07 -7.10
C PRO A 66 6.99 -4.72 -7.34
N TYR A 67 6.81 -5.26 -8.53
CA TYR A 67 5.64 -6.10 -8.82
C TYR A 67 5.87 -7.50 -8.24
N SER A 68 4.88 -8.02 -7.53
CA SER A 68 4.94 -9.36 -6.91
C SER A 68 5.16 -10.52 -7.91
N ALA A 69 4.92 -10.26 -9.21
CA ALA A 69 5.13 -11.25 -10.26
C ALA A 69 6.61 -11.57 -10.55
N GLU A 70 7.54 -10.67 -10.20
CA GLU A 70 8.98 -10.84 -10.44
C GLU A 70 9.68 -11.63 -9.33
N ILE A 71 9.02 -11.84 -8.19
CA ILE A 71 9.56 -12.68 -7.12
C ILE A 71 9.48 -14.14 -7.58
N ALA A 72 10.58 -14.87 -7.45
CA ALA A 72 10.67 -16.30 -7.73
C ALA A 72 9.50 -17.09 -7.10
N SER A 73 9.27 -18.32 -7.55
CA SER A 73 8.21 -19.18 -7.00
C SER A 73 8.26 -19.16 -5.47
N PRO A 74 7.12 -18.94 -4.80
CA PRO A 74 7.09 -18.87 -3.35
C PRO A 74 7.43 -20.25 -2.74
N ASP A 75 8.14 -20.24 -1.63
CA ASP A 75 8.44 -21.46 -0.88
C ASP A 75 7.20 -21.97 -0.14
N ARG A 76 6.34 -21.05 0.28
CA ARG A 76 5.10 -21.33 1.03
C ARG A 76 3.94 -20.48 0.51
N ILE A 77 2.74 -21.02 0.62
CA ILE A 77 1.48 -20.31 0.34
C ILE A 77 0.69 -20.25 1.64
N VAL A 78 0.25 -19.04 2.00
CA VAL A 78 -0.63 -18.81 3.15
C VAL A 78 -1.93 -18.17 2.63
N HIS A 79 -3.04 -18.84 2.86
CA HIS A 79 -4.37 -18.34 2.57
C HIS A 79 -4.82 -17.41 3.70
N VAL A 80 -5.32 -16.24 3.34
CA VAL A 80 -5.79 -15.23 4.28
C VAL A 80 -7.21 -14.83 3.90
N VAL A 81 -8.13 -15.03 4.82
CA VAL A 81 -9.54 -14.68 4.59
C VAL A 81 -10.02 -13.74 5.68
N GLY A 82 -10.40 -12.51 5.25
CA GLY A 82 -11.01 -11.51 6.11
C GLY A 82 -12.51 -11.71 6.23
N LYS A 83 -13.04 -11.56 7.44
CA LYS A 83 -14.47 -11.38 7.74
C LYS A 83 -14.56 -10.57 9.03
N GLN A 84 -15.58 -9.73 9.18
CA GLN A 84 -15.77 -8.85 10.34
C GLN A 84 -15.81 -9.64 11.66
N PHE A 85 -14.87 -9.51 12.61
CA PHE A 85 -13.71 -8.59 12.60
C PHE A 85 -12.42 -9.36 12.88
N ALA A 86 -12.08 -10.35 12.05
CA ALA A 86 -10.88 -11.16 12.17
C ALA A 86 -10.32 -11.59 10.81
N PHE A 87 -9.06 -12.02 10.82
CA PHE A 87 -8.45 -12.73 9.70
C PHE A 87 -8.20 -14.18 10.10
N ALA A 88 -8.62 -15.11 9.26
CA ALA A 88 -8.16 -16.50 9.32
C ALA A 88 -6.93 -16.66 8.43
N LEU A 89 -5.87 -17.30 8.95
CA LEU A 89 -4.66 -17.65 8.24
C LEU A 89 -4.51 -19.17 8.22
N SER A 90 -4.23 -19.74 7.04
CA SER A 90 -4.05 -21.19 6.89
C SER A 90 -3.11 -21.53 5.73
N GLU A 91 -2.36 -22.61 5.82
CA GLU A 91 -1.64 -23.19 4.67
C GLU A 91 -2.59 -23.91 3.69
N SER A 92 -3.79 -24.26 4.12
CA SER A 92 -4.86 -24.84 3.27
C SER A 92 -5.84 -23.77 2.83
N PRO A 93 -6.45 -23.92 1.64
CA PRO A 93 -7.51 -23.01 1.19
C PRO A 93 -8.67 -22.94 2.19
N ILE A 94 -9.19 -21.73 2.42
CA ILE A 94 -10.36 -21.45 3.24
C ILE A 94 -11.49 -21.01 2.29
N SER A 95 -12.55 -21.80 2.16
CA SER A 95 -13.64 -21.59 1.20
C SER A 95 -15.00 -21.46 1.86
N THR A 96 -15.14 -21.90 3.10
CA THR A 96 -16.40 -21.89 3.84
C THR A 96 -16.29 -21.07 5.13
N GLU A 97 -17.45 -20.63 5.63
CA GLU A 97 -17.51 -19.91 6.90
C GLU A 97 -17.00 -20.75 8.08
N LYS A 98 -17.29 -22.04 8.08
CA LYS A 98 -16.79 -22.98 9.09
C LYS A 98 -15.27 -23.07 9.08
N GLU A 99 -14.65 -23.22 7.90
CA GLU A 99 -13.19 -23.23 7.78
C GLU A 99 -12.56 -21.90 8.20
N TRP A 100 -13.27 -20.79 7.96
CA TRP A 100 -12.84 -19.47 8.42
C TRP A 100 -12.87 -19.37 9.95
N GLU A 101 -13.93 -19.85 10.60
CA GLU A 101 -14.04 -19.89 12.08
C GLU A 101 -12.92 -20.75 12.67
N GLU A 102 -12.73 -21.97 12.15
CA GLU A 102 -11.66 -22.86 12.56
C GLU A 102 -10.29 -22.23 12.40
N GLY A 103 -10.02 -21.58 11.26
CA GLY A 103 -8.75 -20.90 11.00
C GLY A 103 -8.51 -19.65 11.85
N THR A 104 -9.57 -18.96 12.25
CA THR A 104 -9.47 -17.76 13.12
C THR A 104 -9.03 -18.13 14.53
N TYR A 105 -9.44 -19.28 15.04
CA TYR A 105 -9.11 -19.77 16.39
C TYR A 105 -7.97 -20.79 16.38
N ALA A 106 -7.40 -21.12 15.22
CA ALA A 106 -6.25 -22.02 15.12
C ALA A 106 -4.98 -21.40 15.72
N ALA A 107 -4.00 -22.25 15.95
CA ALA A 107 -2.67 -21.78 16.29
C ALA A 107 -2.11 -20.90 15.17
N PRO A 108 -1.27 -19.89 15.48
CA PRO A 108 -0.64 -19.06 14.46
C PRO A 108 0.10 -19.90 13.41
N VAL A 109 -0.01 -19.51 12.14
CA VAL A 109 0.77 -20.13 11.07
C VAL A 109 2.26 -19.89 11.35
N GLU A 110 3.06 -20.96 11.26
CA GLU A 110 4.50 -20.92 11.48
C GLU A 110 5.25 -21.10 10.16
N VAL A 111 6.20 -20.21 9.87
CA VAL A 111 7.07 -20.33 8.70
C VAL A 111 8.54 -20.16 9.10
N PRO A 112 9.49 -20.86 8.44
CA PRO A 112 10.91 -20.64 8.70
C PRO A 112 11.36 -19.23 8.27
N ALA A 113 12.33 -18.65 8.99
CA ALA A 113 12.96 -17.40 8.56
C ALA A 113 13.67 -17.58 7.19
N GLY A 114 13.74 -16.52 6.41
CA GLY A 114 14.27 -16.55 5.06
C GLY A 114 13.31 -17.11 4.01
N THR A 115 12.07 -17.47 4.39
CA THR A 115 11.07 -18.05 3.51
C THR A 115 10.39 -16.97 2.66
N SER A 116 10.22 -17.25 1.35
CA SER A 116 9.37 -16.47 0.45
C SER A 116 7.93 -16.96 0.54
N VAL A 117 7.05 -16.15 1.10
CA VAL A 117 5.63 -16.48 1.32
C VAL A 117 4.76 -15.74 0.30
N GLU A 118 3.86 -16.47 -0.38
CA GLU A 118 2.74 -15.90 -1.13
C GLU A 118 1.48 -15.90 -0.26
N PHE A 119 1.05 -14.74 0.16
CA PHE A 119 -0.26 -14.56 0.79
C PHE A 119 -1.34 -14.47 -0.29
N ARG A 120 -2.33 -15.35 -0.21
CA ARG A 120 -3.55 -15.32 -1.04
C ARG A 120 -4.67 -14.75 -0.22
N VAL A 121 -4.98 -13.48 -0.48
CA VAL A 121 -5.82 -12.65 0.38
C VAL A 121 -7.17 -12.40 -0.26
N THR A 122 -8.24 -12.73 0.46
CA THR A 122 -9.63 -12.49 0.05
C THR A 122 -10.50 -12.13 1.26
N SER A 123 -11.78 -11.87 1.01
CA SER A 123 -12.79 -11.60 2.04
C SER A 123 -14.08 -12.37 1.78
N LEU A 124 -14.84 -12.68 2.84
CA LEU A 124 -16.16 -13.30 2.76
C LEU A 124 -17.32 -12.30 2.85
N ASP A 125 -17.07 -11.04 3.24
CA ASP A 125 -18.14 -10.07 3.51
C ASP A 125 -17.88 -8.71 2.84
N VAL A 126 -17.06 -7.86 3.43
CA VAL A 126 -16.75 -6.50 2.97
C VAL A 126 -15.27 -6.35 2.61
N ASN A 127 -14.90 -5.20 2.09
CA ASN A 127 -13.48 -4.91 1.85
C ASN A 127 -12.75 -4.72 3.18
N HIS A 128 -11.61 -5.39 3.28
CA HIS A 128 -10.60 -5.20 4.32
C HIS A 128 -9.25 -4.91 3.68
N SER A 129 -8.27 -4.52 4.46
CA SER A 129 -6.90 -4.43 3.98
C SER A 129 -5.98 -5.27 4.87
N PHE A 130 -5.28 -6.20 4.26
CA PHE A 130 -4.26 -7.01 4.91
C PHE A 130 -2.96 -6.21 4.98
N GLY A 131 -2.61 -5.73 6.16
CA GLY A 131 -1.32 -5.07 6.43
C GLY A 131 -0.45 -5.96 7.29
N LEU A 132 0.71 -6.38 6.76
CA LEU A 132 1.67 -7.25 7.47
C LEU A 132 2.76 -6.41 8.12
N TYR A 133 2.89 -6.54 9.43
CA TYR A 133 3.88 -5.84 10.25
C TYR A 133 4.95 -6.80 10.77
N SER A 134 6.21 -6.36 10.71
CA SER A 134 7.35 -7.08 11.28
C SER A 134 7.31 -7.11 12.81
N PRO A 135 8.15 -7.93 13.48
CA PRO A 135 8.31 -7.91 14.94
C PRO A 135 8.68 -6.53 15.48
N GLY A 136 9.39 -5.72 14.69
CA GLY A 136 9.73 -4.32 15.01
C GLY A 136 8.58 -3.31 14.75
N HIS A 137 7.36 -3.78 14.50
CA HIS A 137 6.17 -2.95 14.21
C HIS A 137 6.27 -2.07 12.96
N HIS A 138 7.09 -2.47 11.97
CA HIS A 138 7.15 -1.79 10.68
C HIS A 138 6.21 -2.48 9.69
N LEU A 139 5.38 -1.69 8.98
CA LEU A 139 4.59 -2.20 7.86
C LEU A 139 5.55 -2.63 6.74
N ILE A 140 5.54 -3.91 6.40
CA ILE A 140 6.42 -4.48 5.37
C ILE A 140 5.71 -4.74 4.06
N ALA A 141 4.42 -5.06 4.11
CA ALA A 141 3.62 -5.31 2.91
C ALA A 141 2.12 -5.10 3.19
N GLN A 142 1.38 -4.76 2.13
CA GLN A 142 -0.05 -4.52 2.20
C GLN A 142 -0.73 -4.94 0.91
N THR A 143 -1.95 -5.48 1.02
CA THR A 143 -2.86 -5.70 -0.11
C THR A 143 -4.32 -5.67 0.35
N GLN A 144 -5.24 -5.49 -0.59
CA GLN A 144 -6.68 -5.52 -0.30
C GLN A 144 -7.19 -6.96 -0.13
N ALA A 145 -8.08 -7.17 0.84
CA ALA A 145 -8.88 -8.37 1.00
C ALA A 145 -10.31 -8.04 0.50
N MET A 146 -10.64 -8.49 -0.71
CA MET A 146 -11.86 -8.10 -1.41
C MET A 146 -12.75 -9.32 -1.66
N PRO A 147 -14.09 -9.20 -1.45
CA PRO A 147 -15.02 -10.26 -1.80
C PRO A 147 -14.95 -10.60 -3.31
N GLY A 148 -14.90 -11.89 -3.63
CA GLY A 148 -14.86 -12.37 -5.01
C GLY A 148 -13.52 -12.25 -5.73
N TYR A 149 -12.48 -11.71 -5.08
CA TYR A 149 -11.13 -11.60 -5.62
C TYR A 149 -10.10 -12.23 -4.68
N VAL A 150 -9.07 -12.84 -5.26
CA VAL A 150 -7.91 -13.34 -4.52
C VAL A 150 -6.69 -12.53 -4.93
N ASN A 151 -6.31 -11.58 -4.08
CA ASN A 151 -5.08 -10.83 -4.26
C ASN A 151 -3.87 -11.65 -3.81
N ARG A 152 -2.76 -11.55 -4.54
CA ARG A 152 -1.52 -12.26 -4.24
C ARG A 152 -0.46 -11.26 -3.81
N LEU A 153 0.09 -11.47 -2.63
CA LEU A 153 1.16 -10.65 -2.08
C LEU A 153 2.33 -11.56 -1.73
N ARG A 154 3.48 -11.34 -2.35
CA ARG A 154 4.70 -12.10 -2.08
C ARG A 154 5.64 -11.28 -1.22
N VAL A 155 6.10 -11.88 -0.15
CA VAL A 155 7.00 -11.26 0.82
C VAL A 155 8.04 -12.27 1.25
N ARG A 156 9.30 -11.85 1.33
CA ARG A 156 10.34 -12.62 1.99
C ARG A 156 10.39 -12.23 3.46
N LEU A 157 10.35 -13.22 4.34
CA LEU A 157 10.30 -13.05 5.79
C LEU A 157 11.65 -13.44 6.39
N ASP A 158 12.56 -12.48 6.49
CA ASP A 158 13.94 -12.75 6.92
C ASP A 158 14.12 -12.65 8.44
N GLU A 159 13.32 -11.84 9.13
CA GLU A 159 13.42 -11.58 10.55
C GLU A 159 12.60 -12.60 11.35
N PRO A 160 13.20 -13.43 12.24
CA PRO A 160 12.42 -14.30 13.10
C PRO A 160 11.65 -13.51 14.16
N GLY A 161 10.47 -14.00 14.52
CA GLY A 161 9.63 -13.39 15.54
C GLY A 161 8.15 -13.40 15.18
N ARG A 162 7.35 -12.69 15.98
CA ARG A 162 5.90 -12.59 15.79
C ARG A 162 5.55 -11.44 14.86
N TYR A 163 4.95 -11.78 13.74
CA TYR A 163 4.39 -10.83 12.77
C TYR A 163 2.93 -10.57 13.10
N THR A 164 2.51 -9.32 12.96
CA THR A 164 1.14 -8.91 13.22
C THR A 164 0.46 -8.53 11.90
N VAL A 165 -0.74 -9.04 11.70
CA VAL A 165 -1.64 -8.63 10.63
C VAL A 165 -2.66 -7.66 11.21
N LEU A 166 -2.81 -6.49 10.58
CA LEU A 166 -3.82 -5.49 10.94
C LEU A 166 -4.70 -5.19 9.72
N CYS A 167 -5.98 -4.91 9.99
CA CYS A 167 -6.87 -4.34 8.99
C CYS A 167 -6.57 -2.84 8.82
N LEU A 168 -6.29 -2.41 7.60
CA LEU A 168 -5.98 -1.00 7.27
C LEU A 168 -7.07 -0.33 6.43
N GLU A 169 -8.24 -1.00 6.26
CA GLU A 169 -9.41 -0.49 5.55
C GLU A 169 -10.63 -0.48 6.48
N MET A 170 -11.34 0.64 6.55
CA MET A 170 -12.53 0.77 7.42
C MET A 170 -13.60 -0.26 7.02
N CYS A 171 -13.79 -1.26 7.85
CA CYS A 171 -14.67 -2.39 7.58
C CYS A 171 -15.88 -2.50 8.56
N GLY A 172 -16.05 -1.54 9.46
CA GLY A 172 -17.17 -1.49 10.42
C GLY A 172 -16.77 -1.11 11.84
N MET A 173 -17.67 -1.30 12.80
CA MET A 173 -17.56 -0.78 14.17
C MET A 173 -16.31 -1.28 14.91
N ASP A 174 -15.98 -2.56 14.78
CA ASP A 174 -14.83 -3.18 15.45
C ASP A 174 -13.57 -3.29 14.56
N HIS A 175 -13.51 -2.47 13.50
CA HIS A 175 -12.33 -2.39 12.61
C HIS A 175 -11.01 -2.31 13.37
N HIS A 176 -10.93 -1.51 14.42
CA HIS A 176 -9.73 -1.31 15.23
C HIS A 176 -9.27 -2.55 16.01
N LYS A 177 -10.14 -3.56 16.14
CA LYS A 177 -9.82 -4.85 16.79
C LYS A 177 -9.38 -5.92 15.80
N MET A 178 -9.63 -5.71 14.50
CA MET A 178 -9.40 -6.71 13.46
C MET A 178 -7.91 -6.95 13.21
N ARG A 179 -7.43 -8.10 13.67
CA ARG A 179 -6.03 -8.50 13.60
C ARG A 179 -5.86 -10.02 13.57
N ALA A 180 -4.69 -10.46 13.17
CA ALA A 180 -4.20 -11.82 13.34
C ALA A 180 -2.69 -11.80 13.59
N VAL A 181 -2.11 -12.96 13.86
CA VAL A 181 -0.67 -13.13 14.07
C VAL A 181 -0.16 -14.34 13.32
N MET A 182 1.13 -14.32 12.96
CA MET A 182 1.88 -15.47 12.47
C MET A 182 3.28 -15.44 13.07
N ASP A 183 3.89 -16.60 13.19
CA ASP A 183 5.23 -16.74 13.79
C ASP A 183 6.25 -17.14 12.72
N VAL A 184 7.38 -16.44 12.68
CA VAL A 184 8.54 -16.75 11.85
C VAL A 184 9.63 -17.28 12.76
N LYS A 185 10.15 -18.48 12.49
CA LYS A 185 11.11 -19.21 13.33
C LYS A 185 12.47 -19.38 12.68
#